data_c0a322aa454869e41b84e3112d8cfcca
#
_entry.id   c0a322aa454869e41b84e3112d8cfcca
#
_cell.length_a   1.000
_cell.length_b   1.000
_cell.length_c   1.000
_cell.angle_alpha   90.00
_cell.angle_beta   90.00
_cell.angle_gamma   90.00
#
_symmetry.space_group_name_H-M   'P 1'
#
loop_
_entity.id
_entity.type
_entity.pdbx_description
1 polymer ?
#
loop_
_entity_poly.entity_id
_entity_poly.type
_entity_poly.pdbx_seq_one_letter_code
_entity_poly.pdbx_strand_id
1 'polypeptide(L)'
;ISKGTFEDDHEGDGRRFYSDGPHIHEYLQELVREGGIDGLMTVGEMSSTSLASCIGYTNPSHHELSMAFNFHHLKVDYAEGDKWKLQAPDIARLRELFRTWQEQMTAGGGWNALFWSNHDQPRPNSRFGDTVRYWRESSELLLTCTHLMRGTPYIFQGEELGQTQTDFTSIDQYRDVESLNYYKILQERGHTPDESFQIVHARSRDDGRTPMAWDATANGGFTTGEPWLGLAGNYTSINAAAEMQDPHSIRAYTKELIRIRKAEPVIQMGDVRFVEPPSNEVIAYERTLDWTLVLVQCNFSGEEQPALETYGADLLISNYERECDSLRPWEARAHIWRC
;
A
#
# COMPACT_ATOMS: atom_id res chain seq x y z
N ILE A 1 -17.26 -20.53 -0.40
CA ILE A 1 -18.56 -20.78 -1.07
C ILE A 1 -19.40 -21.59 -0.10
N SER A 2 -20.50 -21.03 0.40
CA SER A 2 -21.37 -21.76 1.31
C SER A 2 -22.11 -22.85 0.54
N LYS A 3 -22.20 -24.07 1.08
CA LYS A 3 -23.11 -25.12 0.60
C LYS A 3 -24.58 -24.85 1.01
N GLY A 4 -24.93 -23.60 1.28
CA GLY A 4 -26.28 -23.21 1.67
C GLY A 4 -27.18 -22.97 0.45
N THR A 5 -28.49 -22.99 0.68
CA THR A 5 -29.49 -22.53 -0.29
C THR A 5 -29.20 -21.06 -0.62
N PHE A 6 -29.22 -20.72 -1.92
CA PHE A 6 -29.17 -19.33 -2.36
C PHE A 6 -30.41 -18.61 -1.82
N GLU A 7 -30.22 -17.77 -0.83
CA GLU A 7 -31.23 -16.79 -0.45
C GLU A 7 -30.93 -15.50 -1.21
N ASP A 8 -31.98 -14.88 -1.72
CA ASP A 8 -31.87 -13.61 -2.40
C ASP A 8 -31.46 -12.53 -1.37
N ASP A 9 -30.45 -11.76 -1.71
CA ASP A 9 -29.98 -10.62 -0.90
C ASP A 9 -30.62 -9.33 -1.45
N HIS A 10 -31.95 -9.29 -1.45
CA HIS A 10 -32.84 -8.34 -2.12
C HIS A 10 -32.43 -6.85 -1.99
N GLU A 11 -31.66 -6.49 -0.96
CA GLU A 11 -31.20 -5.12 -0.70
C GLU A 11 -29.69 -5.04 -0.43
N GLY A 12 -28.98 -6.15 -0.52
CA GLY A 12 -27.55 -6.27 -0.22
C GLY A 12 -26.68 -6.27 -1.49
N ASP A 13 -25.37 -6.13 -1.27
CA ASP A 13 -24.34 -6.23 -2.32
C ASP A 13 -23.86 -7.68 -2.55
N GLY A 14 -24.54 -8.66 -2.00
CA GLY A 14 -24.18 -10.09 -2.06
C GLY A 14 -22.97 -10.49 -1.20
N ARG A 15 -22.37 -9.57 -0.47
CA ARG A 15 -21.12 -9.78 0.30
C ARG A 15 -21.20 -10.98 1.23
N ARG A 16 -22.34 -11.21 1.88
CA ARG A 16 -22.59 -12.35 2.77
C ARG A 16 -22.41 -13.73 2.11
N PHE A 17 -22.41 -13.78 0.78
CA PHE A 17 -22.23 -15.03 0.04
C PHE A 17 -20.79 -15.30 -0.38
N TYR A 18 -19.91 -14.28 -0.39
CA TYR A 18 -18.54 -14.42 -0.85
C TYR A 18 -17.47 -13.92 0.14
N SER A 19 -17.86 -13.30 1.25
CA SER A 19 -16.94 -12.87 2.31
C SER A 19 -17.24 -13.60 3.60
N ASP A 20 -16.22 -14.12 4.26
CA ASP A 20 -16.28 -14.75 5.60
C ASP A 20 -17.40 -15.80 5.73
N GLY A 21 -17.53 -16.69 4.75
CA GLY A 21 -18.56 -17.74 4.74
C GLY A 21 -18.42 -18.69 5.94
N PRO A 22 -19.53 -19.33 6.39
CA PRO A 22 -19.55 -20.09 7.64
C PRO A 22 -18.62 -21.31 7.70
N HIS A 23 -18.14 -21.80 6.55
CA HIS A 23 -17.27 -22.96 6.43
C HIS A 23 -15.88 -22.61 5.87
N ILE A 24 -15.53 -21.32 5.77
CA ILE A 24 -14.27 -20.90 5.14
C ILE A 24 -13.04 -21.44 5.87
N HIS A 25 -13.05 -21.44 7.20
CA HIS A 25 -11.97 -21.97 8.01
C HIS A 25 -11.77 -23.48 7.78
N GLU A 26 -12.86 -24.25 7.73
CA GLU A 26 -12.82 -25.68 7.45
C GLU A 26 -12.20 -25.95 6.06
N TYR A 27 -12.58 -25.16 5.05
CA TYR A 27 -12.05 -25.31 3.69
C TYR A 27 -10.59 -24.91 3.59
N LEU A 28 -10.14 -23.86 4.28
CA LEU A 28 -8.73 -23.47 4.29
C LEU A 28 -7.87 -24.52 4.99
N GLN A 29 -8.32 -25.04 6.13
CA GLN A 29 -7.63 -26.11 6.85
C GLN A 29 -7.59 -27.40 6.03
N GLU A 30 -8.68 -27.76 5.36
CA GLU A 30 -8.72 -28.89 4.44
C GLU A 30 -7.74 -28.69 3.29
N LEU A 31 -7.72 -27.50 2.66
CA LEU A 31 -6.79 -27.18 1.59
C LEU A 31 -5.33 -27.34 2.02
N VAL A 32 -4.97 -26.82 3.20
CA VAL A 32 -3.60 -26.94 3.74
C VAL A 32 -3.24 -28.39 4.00
N ARG A 33 -4.12 -29.15 4.67
CA ARG A 33 -3.89 -30.56 5.03
C ARG A 33 -3.82 -31.47 3.79
N GLU A 34 -4.85 -31.41 2.94
CA GLU A 34 -4.95 -32.32 1.78
C GLU A 34 -4.01 -31.88 0.64
N GLY A 35 -3.72 -30.60 0.52
CA GLY A 35 -2.73 -30.05 -0.41
C GLY A 35 -1.29 -30.31 0.00
N GLY A 36 -1.05 -30.72 1.25
CA GLY A 36 0.31 -30.93 1.78
C GLY A 36 1.15 -29.66 1.76
N ILE A 37 0.51 -28.49 1.89
CA ILE A 37 1.15 -27.17 1.79
C ILE A 37 1.47 -26.57 3.17
N ASP A 38 1.31 -27.34 4.24
CA ASP A 38 1.76 -26.95 5.57
C ASP A 38 3.27 -26.66 5.55
N GLY A 39 3.64 -25.49 6.05
CA GLY A 39 5.03 -24.99 5.98
C GLY A 39 5.40 -24.24 4.69
N LEU A 40 4.51 -24.13 3.71
CA LEU A 40 4.66 -23.20 2.60
C LEU A 40 4.10 -21.81 2.99
N MET A 41 4.65 -20.76 2.36
CA MET A 41 4.12 -19.42 2.50
C MET A 41 2.82 -19.30 1.69
N THR A 42 1.71 -19.06 2.40
CA THR A 42 0.39 -18.84 1.80
C THR A 42 -0.09 -17.43 2.08
N VAL A 43 -0.74 -16.80 1.09
CA VAL A 43 -1.18 -15.40 1.19
C VAL A 43 -2.63 -15.30 0.74
N GLY A 44 -3.47 -14.70 1.57
CA GLY A 44 -4.87 -14.41 1.25
C GLY A 44 -5.06 -12.97 0.79
N GLU A 45 -6.02 -12.76 -0.11
CA GLU A 45 -6.50 -11.44 -0.48
C GLU A 45 -7.88 -11.20 0.13
N MET A 46 -7.97 -10.22 1.06
CA MET A 46 -9.12 -10.02 1.94
C MET A 46 -9.65 -8.59 1.85
N SER A 47 -10.27 -8.23 0.73
CA SER A 47 -10.71 -6.84 0.47
C SER A 47 -11.86 -6.35 1.35
N SER A 48 -12.64 -7.24 1.92
CA SER A 48 -13.87 -6.93 2.69
C SER A 48 -13.97 -7.66 4.03
N THR A 49 -12.98 -8.47 4.37
CA THR A 49 -12.91 -9.27 5.59
C THR A 49 -12.80 -8.40 6.83
N SER A 50 -13.44 -8.82 7.92
CA SER A 50 -13.29 -8.16 9.21
C SER A 50 -11.89 -8.39 9.80
N LEU A 51 -11.47 -7.50 10.70
CA LEU A 51 -10.20 -7.67 11.41
C LEU A 51 -10.18 -8.98 12.21
N ALA A 52 -11.27 -9.33 12.88
CA ALA A 52 -11.38 -10.57 13.64
C ALA A 52 -11.22 -11.81 12.77
N SER A 53 -11.87 -11.82 11.58
CA SER A 53 -11.73 -12.91 10.62
C SER A 53 -10.29 -12.98 10.06
N CYS A 54 -9.68 -11.83 9.76
CA CYS A 54 -8.31 -11.78 9.27
C CYS A 54 -7.29 -12.32 10.30
N ILE A 55 -7.48 -12.03 11.58
CA ILE A 55 -6.72 -12.65 12.68
C ILE A 55 -6.90 -14.17 12.65
N GLY A 56 -8.16 -14.64 12.53
CA GLY A 56 -8.47 -16.07 12.46
C GLY A 56 -7.75 -16.77 11.31
N TYR A 57 -7.79 -16.21 10.11
CA TYR A 57 -7.14 -16.77 8.92
C TYR A 57 -5.61 -16.83 9.02
N THR A 58 -5.00 -15.90 9.74
CA THR A 58 -3.53 -15.73 9.74
C THR A 58 -2.86 -16.09 11.06
N ASN A 59 -3.61 -16.54 12.05
CA ASN A 59 -3.04 -17.07 13.30
C ASN A 59 -2.42 -18.44 13.03
N PRO A 60 -1.11 -18.64 13.27
CA PRO A 60 -0.43 -19.90 12.98
C PRO A 60 -1.06 -21.15 13.62
N SER A 61 -1.74 -20.99 14.77
CA SER A 61 -2.39 -22.10 15.46
C SER A 61 -3.61 -22.68 14.72
N HIS A 62 -4.12 -21.97 13.71
CA HIS A 62 -5.27 -22.40 12.91
C HIS A 62 -4.88 -23.20 11.67
N HIS A 63 -3.60 -23.19 11.26
CA HIS A 63 -3.10 -23.91 10.08
C HIS A 63 -3.87 -23.54 8.79
N GLU A 64 -4.07 -22.25 8.55
CA GLU A 64 -4.77 -21.74 7.38
C GLU A 64 -3.82 -20.95 6.46
N LEU A 65 -3.70 -19.64 6.66
CA LEU A 65 -2.86 -18.77 5.84
C LEU A 65 -1.68 -18.24 6.65
N SER A 66 -0.54 -18.02 5.99
CA SER A 66 0.61 -17.39 6.63
C SER A 66 0.38 -15.89 6.86
N MET A 67 -0.33 -15.23 5.94
CA MET A 67 -0.63 -13.79 5.99
C MET A 67 -1.79 -13.43 5.07
N ALA A 68 -2.33 -12.22 5.24
CA ALA A 68 -3.38 -11.71 4.37
C ALA A 68 -3.22 -10.22 4.06
N PHE A 69 -3.54 -9.84 2.82
CA PHE A 69 -3.74 -8.46 2.41
C PHE A 69 -5.10 -7.96 2.87
N ASN A 70 -5.13 -6.82 3.56
CA ASN A 70 -6.36 -6.07 3.79
C ASN A 70 -6.31 -4.76 2.99
N PHE A 71 -7.46 -4.26 2.55
CA PHE A 71 -7.57 -3.10 1.67
C PHE A 71 -8.17 -1.87 2.36
N HIS A 72 -8.33 -1.91 3.68
CA HIS A 72 -9.04 -0.85 4.40
C HIS A 72 -8.31 0.50 4.32
N HIS A 73 -6.97 0.49 4.41
CA HIS A 73 -6.13 1.68 4.31
C HIS A 73 -6.20 2.36 2.94
N LEU A 74 -6.52 1.61 1.88
CA LEU A 74 -6.66 2.15 0.52
C LEU A 74 -8.00 2.86 0.27
N LYS A 75 -8.90 2.92 1.26
CA LYS A 75 -10.24 3.51 1.11
C LYS A 75 -10.37 4.88 1.79
N VAL A 76 -9.27 5.47 2.25
CA VAL A 76 -9.27 6.75 2.99
C VAL A 76 -9.52 7.96 2.10
N ASP A 77 -9.47 7.78 0.79
CA ASP A 77 -9.77 8.77 -0.23
C ASP A 77 -11.08 8.48 -0.99
N TYR A 78 -11.92 7.59 -0.44
CA TYR A 78 -13.27 7.28 -0.95
C TYR A 78 -14.30 8.10 -0.20
N ALA A 79 -14.84 9.18 -0.82
CA ALA A 79 -15.91 9.93 -0.21
C ALA A 79 -17.15 9.03 -0.02
N GLU A 80 -17.72 9.04 1.18
CA GLU A 80 -18.88 8.21 1.55
C GLU A 80 -18.66 6.69 1.34
N GLY A 81 -17.39 6.25 1.24
CA GLY A 81 -17.03 4.85 1.00
C GLY A 81 -17.16 4.39 -0.46
N ASP A 82 -17.49 5.30 -1.38
CA ASP A 82 -17.61 5.02 -2.81
C ASP A 82 -16.25 5.28 -3.52
N LYS A 83 -15.70 4.25 -4.16
CA LYS A 83 -14.46 4.31 -4.94
C LYS A 83 -14.44 5.45 -5.96
N TRP A 84 -15.61 5.76 -6.54
CA TRP A 84 -15.76 6.70 -7.63
C TRP A 84 -16.15 8.12 -7.19
N LYS A 85 -16.25 8.34 -5.88
CA LYS A 85 -16.37 9.67 -5.29
C LYS A 85 -15.02 10.09 -4.74
N LEU A 86 -14.35 11.01 -5.44
CA LEU A 86 -13.02 11.44 -5.11
C LEU A 86 -13.02 12.38 -3.89
N GLN A 87 -12.06 12.17 -3.00
CA GLN A 87 -11.66 13.12 -1.96
C GLN A 87 -10.14 13.03 -1.73
N ALA A 88 -9.57 14.03 -1.10
CA ALA A 88 -8.20 13.96 -0.63
C ALA A 88 -8.04 12.83 0.40
N PRO A 89 -6.88 12.15 0.45
CA PRO A 89 -6.62 11.15 1.47
C PRO A 89 -6.75 11.74 2.89
N ASP A 90 -7.53 11.07 3.73
CA ASP A 90 -7.68 11.41 5.14
C ASP A 90 -6.56 10.73 5.95
N ILE A 91 -5.50 11.48 6.26
CA ILE A 91 -4.31 10.94 6.92
C ILE A 91 -4.59 10.57 8.38
N ALA A 92 -5.44 11.30 9.07
CA ALA A 92 -5.83 10.94 10.44
C ALA A 92 -6.58 9.60 10.46
N ARG A 93 -7.48 9.37 9.50
CA ARG A 93 -8.17 8.10 9.32
C ARG A 93 -7.22 6.98 8.88
N LEU A 94 -6.27 7.26 8.01
CA LEU A 94 -5.24 6.31 7.58
C LEU A 94 -4.41 5.85 8.80
N ARG A 95 -3.98 6.78 9.63
CA ARG A 95 -3.27 6.50 10.90
C ARG A 95 -4.08 5.59 11.82
N GLU A 96 -5.37 5.88 12.01
CA GLU A 96 -6.24 5.08 12.87
C GLU A 96 -6.49 3.67 12.32
N LEU A 97 -6.63 3.53 11.01
CA LEU A 97 -6.71 2.22 10.36
C LEU A 97 -5.42 1.42 10.54
N PHE A 98 -4.26 2.03 10.31
CA PHE A 98 -2.98 1.36 10.55
C PHE A 98 -2.82 0.98 12.03
N ARG A 99 -3.12 1.89 12.96
CA ARG A 99 -3.10 1.58 14.41
C ARG A 99 -3.94 0.35 14.71
N THR A 100 -5.21 0.39 14.33
CA THR A 100 -6.17 -0.69 14.62
C THR A 100 -5.69 -2.02 14.05
N TRP A 101 -5.31 -2.06 12.78
CA TRP A 101 -4.89 -3.29 12.13
C TRP A 101 -3.54 -3.80 12.65
N GLN A 102 -2.57 -2.93 12.85
CA GLN A 102 -1.25 -3.32 13.33
C GLN A 102 -1.29 -3.85 14.77
N GLU A 103 -1.91 -3.10 15.67
CA GLU A 103 -1.94 -3.46 17.09
C GLU A 103 -2.84 -4.68 17.35
N GLN A 104 -4.03 -4.75 16.74
CA GLN A 104 -4.93 -5.87 16.98
C GLN A 104 -4.49 -7.16 16.27
N MET A 105 -3.93 -7.09 15.07
CA MET A 105 -3.31 -8.25 14.43
C MET A 105 -2.15 -8.78 15.27
N THR A 106 -1.35 -7.89 15.85
CA THR A 106 -0.25 -8.26 16.77
C THR A 106 -0.79 -8.97 18.00
N ALA A 107 -1.77 -8.37 18.68
CA ALA A 107 -2.38 -8.92 19.89
C ALA A 107 -3.08 -10.26 19.64
N GLY A 108 -3.70 -10.44 18.48
CA GLY A 108 -4.39 -11.66 18.08
C GLY A 108 -3.49 -12.74 17.47
N GLY A 109 -2.19 -12.50 17.34
CA GLY A 109 -1.24 -13.45 16.75
C GLY A 109 -1.35 -13.57 15.23
N GLY A 110 -2.06 -12.65 14.56
CA GLY A 110 -2.18 -12.61 13.12
C GLY A 110 -0.97 -11.96 12.45
N TRP A 111 -0.89 -12.07 11.10
CA TRP A 111 0.20 -11.51 10.31
C TRP A 111 -0.30 -10.77 9.06
N ASN A 112 0.09 -9.50 8.93
CA ASN A 112 -0.28 -8.67 7.78
C ASN A 112 0.65 -8.88 6.59
N ALA A 113 0.09 -8.98 5.38
CA ALA A 113 0.78 -8.65 4.14
C ALA A 113 0.59 -7.14 3.89
N LEU A 114 1.69 -6.39 3.88
CA LEU A 114 1.69 -4.93 3.80
C LEU A 114 1.92 -4.49 2.35
N PHE A 115 1.17 -3.50 1.86
CA PHE A 115 1.29 -3.01 0.50
C PHE A 115 0.64 -1.64 0.34
N TRP A 116 1.00 -0.93 -0.72
CA TRP A 116 0.33 0.30 -1.14
C TRP A 116 -0.45 0.12 -2.44
N SER A 117 0.05 -0.72 -3.35
CA SER A 117 -0.64 -0.99 -4.61
C SER A 117 -0.45 -2.44 -5.08
N ASN A 118 -1.20 -2.78 -6.11
CA ASN A 118 -1.12 -4.02 -6.85
C ASN A 118 -1.68 -3.80 -8.27
N HIS A 119 -1.88 -4.87 -9.03
CA HIS A 119 -2.46 -4.83 -10.38
C HIS A 119 -3.92 -4.33 -10.44
N ASP A 120 -4.57 -4.12 -9.31
CA ASP A 120 -5.95 -3.62 -9.18
C ASP A 120 -6.05 -2.25 -8.52
N GLN A 121 -4.92 -1.58 -8.29
CA GLN A 121 -4.86 -0.25 -7.67
C GLN A 121 -4.07 0.74 -8.54
N PRO A 122 -4.44 2.03 -8.52
CA PRO A 122 -3.60 3.09 -9.08
C PRO A 122 -2.22 3.15 -8.43
N ARG A 123 -1.26 3.79 -9.07
CA ARG A 123 0.09 3.99 -8.52
C ARG A 123 0.04 4.78 -7.22
N PRO A 124 0.71 4.32 -6.15
CA PRO A 124 0.51 4.88 -4.81
C PRO A 124 1.05 6.29 -4.67
N ASN A 125 2.19 6.62 -5.28
CA ASN A 125 2.77 7.96 -5.23
C ASN A 125 1.90 9.01 -5.95
N SER A 126 1.18 8.63 -7.02
CA SER A 126 0.22 9.51 -7.69
C SER A 126 -1.08 9.69 -6.92
N ARG A 127 -1.41 8.74 -6.03
CA ARG A 127 -2.66 8.73 -5.28
C ARG A 127 -2.51 9.29 -3.87
N PHE A 128 -1.42 8.98 -3.18
CA PHE A 128 -1.17 9.31 -1.78
C PHE A 128 0.07 10.18 -1.58
N GLY A 129 0.81 10.50 -2.63
CA GLY A 129 2.04 11.29 -2.61
C GLY A 129 1.89 12.61 -3.37
N ASP A 130 3.03 13.19 -3.71
CA ASP A 130 3.16 14.40 -4.54
C ASP A 130 4.17 14.12 -5.66
N THR A 131 3.69 13.80 -6.86
CA THR A 131 4.54 13.46 -8.02
C THR A 131 5.08 14.68 -8.76
N VAL A 132 4.75 15.91 -8.31
CA VAL A 132 5.17 17.15 -8.99
C VAL A 132 6.35 17.81 -8.28
N ARG A 133 6.25 18.04 -6.97
CA ARG A 133 7.27 18.77 -6.19
C ARG A 133 8.13 17.84 -5.35
N TYR A 134 7.56 16.75 -4.86
CA TYR A 134 8.17 15.85 -3.89
C TYR A 134 8.06 14.39 -4.35
N TRP A 135 8.24 14.13 -5.66
CA TRP A 135 8.11 12.81 -6.25
C TRP A 135 8.95 11.75 -5.54
N ARG A 136 10.23 12.05 -5.31
CA ARG A 136 11.14 11.13 -4.61
C ARG A 136 10.77 10.99 -3.15
N GLU A 137 10.68 12.12 -2.45
CA GLU A 137 10.43 12.15 -1.02
C GLU A 137 9.11 11.47 -0.65
N SER A 138 8.03 11.73 -1.40
CA SER A 138 6.73 11.10 -1.14
C SER A 138 6.72 9.61 -1.46
N SER A 139 7.43 9.16 -2.51
CA SER A 139 7.57 7.74 -2.82
C SER A 139 8.35 7.00 -1.74
N GLU A 140 9.46 7.55 -1.28
CA GLU A 140 10.31 7.00 -0.21
C GLU A 140 9.57 6.98 1.14
N LEU A 141 8.74 8.00 1.42
CA LEU A 141 7.89 8.03 2.61
C LEU A 141 6.88 6.87 2.60
N LEU A 142 6.18 6.64 1.49
CA LEU A 142 5.21 5.54 1.38
C LEU A 142 5.90 4.19 1.63
N LEU A 143 7.07 3.97 1.03
CA LEU A 143 7.86 2.77 1.25
C LEU A 143 8.28 2.64 2.71
N THR A 144 8.82 3.70 3.32
CA THR A 144 9.27 3.70 4.73
C THR A 144 8.11 3.35 5.66
N CYS A 145 6.96 4.02 5.47
CA CYS A 145 5.80 3.85 6.32
C CYS A 145 5.39 2.38 6.47
N THR A 146 5.37 1.62 5.38
CA THR A 146 4.93 0.22 5.41
C THR A 146 6.06 -0.77 5.64
N HIS A 147 7.28 -0.51 5.13
CA HIS A 147 8.40 -1.46 5.29
C HIS A 147 8.87 -1.62 6.74
N LEU A 148 8.67 -0.61 7.58
CA LEU A 148 9.06 -0.67 8.99
C LEU A 148 7.92 -1.13 9.91
N MET A 149 6.69 -1.30 9.41
CA MET A 149 5.57 -1.91 10.16
C MET A 149 5.78 -3.41 10.41
N ARG A 150 4.99 -3.96 11.35
CA ARG A 150 4.93 -5.41 11.60
C ARG A 150 4.10 -6.10 10.53
N GLY A 151 4.69 -7.08 9.86
CA GLY A 151 4.09 -7.80 8.74
C GLY A 151 5.12 -8.06 7.65
N THR A 152 4.70 -8.58 6.51
CA THR A 152 5.54 -8.80 5.34
C THR A 152 5.25 -7.75 4.28
N PRO A 153 6.18 -6.82 3.98
CA PRO A 153 5.97 -5.82 2.93
C PRO A 153 6.09 -6.45 1.54
N TYR A 154 5.17 -6.06 0.68
CA TYR A 154 5.14 -6.38 -0.74
C TYR A 154 5.35 -5.11 -1.54
N ILE A 155 6.28 -5.15 -2.47
CA ILE A 155 6.58 -4.07 -3.40
C ILE A 155 5.99 -4.48 -4.75
N PHE A 156 4.99 -3.73 -5.22
CA PHE A 156 4.48 -3.95 -6.56
C PHE A 156 5.45 -3.36 -7.59
N GLN A 157 5.64 -4.05 -8.72
CA GLN A 157 6.58 -3.64 -9.77
C GLN A 157 6.41 -2.16 -10.14
N GLY A 158 7.52 -1.41 -10.13
CA GLY A 158 7.56 0.02 -10.44
C GLY A 158 7.42 0.94 -9.24
N GLU A 159 6.99 0.47 -8.06
CA GLU A 159 7.00 1.26 -6.83
C GLU A 159 8.43 1.62 -6.43
N GLU A 160 9.35 0.68 -6.57
CA GLU A 160 10.79 0.86 -6.30
C GLU A 160 11.47 1.83 -7.26
N LEU A 161 10.80 2.20 -8.35
CA LEU A 161 11.26 3.20 -9.31
C LEU A 161 10.51 4.53 -9.17
N GLY A 162 9.51 4.61 -8.29
CA GLY A 162 8.61 5.75 -8.24
C GLY A 162 7.78 5.93 -9.51
N GLN A 163 7.47 4.83 -10.22
CA GLN A 163 6.64 4.86 -11.44
C GLN A 163 5.29 5.48 -11.12
N THR A 164 4.89 6.47 -11.92
CA THR A 164 3.66 7.23 -11.72
C THR A 164 2.49 6.63 -12.51
N GLN A 165 1.30 7.15 -12.23
CA GLN A 165 0.11 6.94 -13.02
C GLN A 165 0.31 7.41 -14.46
N THR A 166 -0.53 6.90 -15.38
CA THR A 166 -0.50 7.30 -16.79
C THR A 166 -0.85 8.79 -16.98
N ASP A 167 -0.51 9.32 -18.13
CA ASP A 167 -0.94 10.62 -18.64
C ASP A 167 -1.99 10.48 -19.77
N PHE A 168 -2.83 9.46 -19.67
CA PHE A 168 -3.91 9.24 -20.64
C PHE A 168 -4.86 10.44 -20.70
N THR A 169 -5.31 10.75 -21.89
CA THR A 169 -6.16 11.92 -22.20
C THR A 169 -7.53 11.53 -22.74
N SER A 170 -7.76 10.23 -22.99
CA SER A 170 -9.02 9.71 -23.52
C SER A 170 -9.37 8.37 -22.88
N ILE A 171 -10.67 8.13 -22.73
CA ILE A 171 -11.20 6.84 -22.25
C ILE A 171 -10.82 5.68 -23.19
N ASP A 172 -10.57 5.94 -24.45
CA ASP A 172 -10.19 4.92 -25.44
C ASP A 172 -8.81 4.30 -25.20
N GLN A 173 -7.98 4.94 -24.37
CA GLN A 173 -6.68 4.43 -23.96
C GLN A 173 -6.77 3.38 -22.85
N TYR A 174 -7.89 3.29 -22.14
CA TYR A 174 -8.15 2.31 -21.09
C TYR A 174 -8.64 0.98 -21.67
N ARG A 175 -8.35 -0.11 -20.96
CA ARG A 175 -8.75 -1.49 -21.28
C ARG A 175 -9.56 -2.15 -20.17
N ASP A 176 -9.43 -1.64 -18.94
CA ASP A 176 -10.16 -2.17 -17.78
C ASP A 176 -11.67 -2.03 -17.92
N VAL A 177 -12.36 -3.18 -17.89
CA VAL A 177 -13.81 -3.25 -18.06
C VAL A 177 -14.56 -2.46 -16.97
N GLU A 178 -14.06 -2.46 -15.74
CA GLU A 178 -14.65 -1.67 -14.65
C GLU A 178 -14.60 -0.18 -14.98
N SER A 179 -13.45 0.31 -15.42
CA SER A 179 -13.24 1.71 -15.81
C SER A 179 -14.15 2.13 -16.98
N LEU A 180 -14.21 1.32 -18.04
CA LEU A 180 -15.05 1.58 -19.21
C LEU A 180 -16.55 1.58 -18.89
N ASN A 181 -17.00 0.68 -18.02
CA ASN A 181 -18.39 0.63 -17.59
C ASN A 181 -18.72 1.82 -16.69
N TYR A 182 -17.84 2.13 -15.72
CA TYR A 182 -18.12 3.21 -14.79
C TYR A 182 -18.08 4.59 -15.46
N TYR A 183 -17.25 4.79 -16.47
CA TYR A 183 -17.29 5.98 -17.30
C TYR A 183 -18.69 6.25 -17.86
N LYS A 184 -19.39 5.21 -18.35
CA LYS A 184 -20.77 5.32 -18.86
C LYS A 184 -21.78 5.58 -17.72
N ILE A 185 -21.64 4.85 -16.61
CA ILE A 185 -22.50 4.99 -15.42
C ILE A 185 -22.43 6.42 -14.87
N LEU A 186 -21.24 7.03 -14.82
CA LEU A 186 -21.06 8.41 -14.35
C LEU A 186 -21.82 9.40 -15.25
N GLN A 187 -21.78 9.22 -16.58
CA GLN A 187 -22.54 10.06 -17.51
C GLN A 187 -24.05 9.85 -17.36
N GLU A 188 -24.51 8.61 -17.16
CA GLU A 188 -25.92 8.32 -16.85
C GLU A 188 -26.37 8.96 -15.54
N ARG A 189 -25.44 9.17 -14.59
CA ARG A 189 -25.67 9.90 -13.34
C ARG A 189 -25.56 11.43 -13.48
N GLY A 190 -25.33 11.94 -14.69
CA GLY A 190 -25.31 13.36 -15.01
C GLY A 190 -23.95 14.04 -15.00
N HIS A 191 -22.84 13.30 -14.84
CA HIS A 191 -21.50 13.86 -15.02
C HIS A 191 -21.22 14.14 -16.51
N THR A 192 -20.46 15.19 -16.77
CA THR A 192 -19.93 15.45 -18.10
C THR A 192 -18.92 14.38 -18.52
N PRO A 193 -18.62 14.22 -19.82
CA PRO A 193 -17.56 13.32 -20.28
C PRO A 193 -16.19 13.61 -19.61
N ASP A 194 -15.84 14.87 -19.46
CA ASP A 194 -14.58 15.28 -18.84
C ASP A 194 -14.52 14.94 -17.35
N GLU A 195 -15.57 15.23 -16.59
CA GLU A 195 -15.68 14.83 -15.17
C GLU A 195 -15.62 13.32 -15.02
N SER A 196 -16.34 12.58 -15.86
CA SER A 196 -16.33 11.12 -15.84
C SER A 196 -14.94 10.58 -16.16
N PHE A 197 -14.23 11.19 -17.10
CA PHE A 197 -12.86 10.83 -17.43
C PHE A 197 -11.91 11.08 -16.25
N GLN A 198 -11.97 12.25 -15.62
CA GLN A 198 -11.11 12.58 -14.46
C GLN A 198 -11.31 11.61 -13.30
N ILE A 199 -12.54 11.22 -13.01
CA ILE A 199 -12.85 10.24 -11.97
C ILE A 199 -12.25 8.88 -12.32
N VAL A 200 -12.45 8.40 -13.56
CA VAL A 200 -11.90 7.13 -14.02
C VAL A 200 -10.38 7.16 -14.04
N HIS A 201 -9.78 8.24 -14.54
CA HIS A 201 -8.33 8.42 -14.57
C HIS A 201 -7.71 8.34 -13.17
N ALA A 202 -8.36 8.91 -12.15
CA ALA A 202 -7.87 8.85 -10.78
C ALA A 202 -7.99 7.45 -10.13
N ARG A 203 -8.79 6.54 -10.68
CA ARG A 203 -9.16 5.27 -10.01
C ARG A 203 -8.96 4.00 -10.82
N SER A 204 -8.58 4.12 -12.08
CA SER A 204 -8.44 2.98 -12.97
C SER A 204 -7.38 1.99 -12.49
N ARG A 205 -7.69 0.71 -12.62
CA ARG A 205 -6.73 -0.38 -12.38
C ARG A 205 -5.63 -0.42 -13.44
N ASP A 206 -5.87 0.13 -14.64
CA ASP A 206 -4.91 0.12 -15.73
C ASP A 206 -3.63 0.89 -15.40
N ASP A 207 -3.70 1.88 -14.50
CA ASP A 207 -2.50 2.58 -14.02
C ASP A 207 -1.50 1.67 -13.30
N GLY A 208 -2.01 0.64 -12.61
CA GLY A 208 -1.18 -0.42 -12.01
C GLY A 208 -0.69 -1.47 -13.03
N ARG A 209 -1.28 -1.52 -14.24
CA ARG A 209 -1.01 -2.54 -15.26
C ARG A 209 -0.16 -2.06 -16.43
N THR A 210 0.32 -0.83 -16.36
CA THR A 210 1.24 -0.27 -17.34
C THR A 210 2.54 -1.07 -17.41
N PRO A 211 3.18 -1.16 -18.58
CA PRO A 211 4.47 -1.83 -18.72
C PRO A 211 5.51 -1.29 -17.73
N MET A 212 6.39 -2.17 -17.28
CA MET A 212 7.57 -1.78 -16.51
C MET A 212 8.49 -0.96 -17.38
N ALA A 213 8.87 0.24 -16.91
CA ALA A 213 9.82 1.10 -17.58
C ALA A 213 11.26 0.64 -17.28
N TRP A 214 11.89 -0.10 -18.20
CA TRP A 214 13.24 -0.61 -18.02
C TRP A 214 14.31 0.43 -18.38
N ASP A 215 14.07 1.22 -19.43
CA ASP A 215 14.98 2.26 -19.90
C ASP A 215 14.24 3.38 -20.65
N ALA A 216 14.98 4.35 -21.21
CA ALA A 216 14.45 5.50 -21.94
C ALA A 216 14.17 5.21 -23.44
N THR A 217 14.33 3.96 -23.90
CA THR A 217 14.09 3.60 -25.31
C THR A 217 12.59 3.45 -25.60
N ALA A 218 12.23 3.23 -26.86
CA ALA A 218 10.84 3.06 -27.26
C ALA A 218 10.13 1.98 -26.38
N ASN A 219 8.91 2.29 -25.96
CA ASN A 219 8.12 1.45 -25.07
C ASN A 219 8.82 1.14 -23.73
N GLY A 220 9.71 2.03 -23.25
CA GLY A 220 10.44 1.84 -22.01
C GLY A 220 11.35 0.61 -22.00
N GLY A 221 11.82 0.13 -23.16
CA GLY A 221 12.58 -1.12 -23.27
C GLY A 221 11.76 -2.38 -22.97
N PHE A 222 10.45 -2.26 -22.76
CA PHE A 222 9.57 -3.39 -22.39
C PHE A 222 9.28 -4.32 -23.57
N THR A 223 9.03 -3.75 -24.76
CA THR A 223 8.70 -4.52 -25.96
C THR A 223 9.13 -3.79 -27.24
N THR A 224 9.41 -4.56 -28.28
CA THR A 224 9.63 -4.04 -29.64
C THR A 224 8.33 -3.94 -30.45
N GLY A 225 7.24 -4.52 -29.97
CA GLY A 225 5.89 -4.44 -30.53
C GLY A 225 5.06 -3.34 -29.89
N GLU A 226 3.77 -3.30 -30.20
CA GLU A 226 2.81 -2.41 -29.55
C GLU A 226 2.45 -2.97 -28.16
N PRO A 227 2.63 -2.22 -27.07
CA PRO A 227 2.24 -2.69 -25.74
C PRO A 227 0.73 -2.71 -25.60
N TRP A 228 0.21 -3.62 -24.79
CA TRP A 228 -1.23 -3.73 -24.50
C TRP A 228 -1.81 -2.45 -23.88
N LEU A 229 -1.07 -1.81 -22.97
CA LEU A 229 -1.32 -0.50 -22.40
C LEU A 229 -0.13 0.42 -22.67
N GLY A 230 -0.37 1.72 -22.86
CA GLY A 230 0.68 2.73 -22.93
C GLY A 230 1.41 2.87 -21.59
N LEU A 231 2.62 3.43 -21.65
CA LEU A 231 3.39 3.83 -20.47
C LEU A 231 2.96 5.22 -19.99
N ALA A 232 3.30 5.57 -18.76
CA ALA A 232 3.31 6.96 -18.32
C ALA A 232 4.33 7.77 -19.15
N GLY A 233 4.00 8.99 -19.57
CA GLY A 233 4.85 9.77 -20.48
C GLY A 233 6.23 10.15 -19.93
N ASN A 234 6.39 10.08 -18.61
CA ASN A 234 7.64 10.34 -17.91
C ASN A 234 8.61 9.14 -17.86
N TYR A 235 8.30 8.02 -18.52
CA TYR A 235 9.15 6.82 -18.51
C TYR A 235 10.57 7.06 -19.00
N THR A 236 10.79 8.08 -19.83
CA THR A 236 12.12 8.44 -20.32
C THR A 236 13.06 8.93 -19.23
N SER A 237 12.51 9.43 -18.13
CA SER A 237 13.26 9.90 -16.94
C SER A 237 13.06 8.97 -15.71
N ILE A 238 11.89 8.36 -15.57
CA ILE A 238 11.55 7.43 -14.47
C ILE A 238 11.58 6.01 -15.02
N ASN A 239 12.73 5.35 -14.88
CA ASN A 239 12.92 3.99 -15.37
C ASN A 239 14.06 3.28 -14.62
N ALA A 240 14.11 1.96 -14.75
CA ALA A 240 15.08 1.15 -14.02
C ALA A 240 16.54 1.51 -14.31
N ALA A 241 16.87 1.82 -15.57
CA ALA A 241 18.24 2.17 -15.95
C ALA A 241 18.70 3.49 -15.33
N ALA A 242 17.82 4.51 -15.27
CA ALA A 242 18.10 5.79 -14.63
C ALA A 242 18.26 5.60 -13.11
N GLU A 243 17.32 4.92 -12.47
CA GLU A 243 17.34 4.63 -11.04
C GLU A 243 18.56 3.78 -10.60
N MET A 244 19.09 2.94 -11.47
CA MET A 244 20.29 2.16 -11.19
C MET A 244 21.58 3.00 -11.18
N GLN A 245 21.60 4.14 -11.86
CA GLN A 245 22.77 5.02 -11.95
C GLN A 245 22.80 6.08 -10.85
N ASP A 246 21.66 6.39 -10.23
CA ASP A 246 21.57 7.37 -9.16
C ASP A 246 21.69 6.70 -7.79
N PRO A 247 22.75 6.97 -7.01
CA PRO A 247 22.91 6.44 -5.66
C PRO A 247 21.88 6.98 -4.65
N HIS A 248 21.18 8.06 -4.98
CA HIS A 248 20.13 8.68 -4.18
C HIS A 248 18.72 8.39 -4.73
N SER A 249 18.60 7.40 -5.62
CA SER A 249 17.32 7.01 -6.23
C SER A 249 16.37 6.33 -5.25
N ILE A 250 15.08 6.33 -5.60
CA ILE A 250 14.04 5.57 -4.86
C ILE A 250 14.42 4.09 -4.77
N ARG A 251 15.00 3.54 -5.85
CA ARG A 251 15.50 2.17 -5.88
C ARG A 251 16.64 1.93 -4.88
N ALA A 252 17.60 2.84 -4.79
CA ALA A 252 18.70 2.76 -3.83
C ALA A 252 18.16 2.82 -2.40
N TYR A 253 17.23 3.72 -2.14
CA TYR A 253 16.53 3.85 -0.86
C TYR A 253 15.74 2.58 -0.51
N THR A 254 15.00 2.01 -1.46
CA THR A 254 14.26 0.75 -1.28
C THR A 254 15.21 -0.42 -0.91
N LYS A 255 16.37 -0.51 -1.55
CA LYS A 255 17.38 -1.51 -1.19
C LYS A 255 17.86 -1.33 0.26
N GLU A 256 18.03 -0.10 0.69
CA GLU A 256 18.44 0.19 2.06
C GLU A 256 17.36 -0.18 3.08
N LEU A 257 16.08 0.14 2.81
CA LEU A 257 14.96 -0.33 3.62
C LEU A 257 14.91 -1.85 3.76
N ILE A 258 15.11 -2.57 2.66
CA ILE A 258 15.17 -4.05 2.67
C ILE A 258 16.39 -4.53 3.49
N ARG A 259 17.54 -3.88 3.36
CA ARG A 259 18.75 -4.21 4.13
C ARG A 259 18.53 -4.02 5.63
N ILE A 260 17.96 -2.88 6.02
CA ILE A 260 17.63 -2.57 7.41
C ILE A 260 16.65 -3.62 7.96
N ARG A 261 15.56 -3.89 7.24
CA ARG A 261 14.59 -4.88 7.67
C ARG A 261 15.20 -6.27 7.88
N LYS A 262 16.15 -6.67 7.05
CA LYS A 262 16.86 -7.96 7.19
C LYS A 262 17.90 -7.94 8.34
N ALA A 263 18.45 -6.79 8.65
CA ALA A 263 19.48 -6.66 9.68
C ALA A 263 18.91 -6.46 11.09
N GLU A 264 17.71 -5.86 11.21
CA GLU A 264 17.14 -5.46 12.50
C GLU A 264 15.97 -6.40 12.91
N PRO A 265 16.21 -7.30 13.89
CA PRO A 265 15.16 -8.21 14.37
C PRO A 265 13.93 -7.48 14.91
N VAL A 266 14.10 -6.30 15.49
CA VAL A 266 13.00 -5.45 15.98
C VAL A 266 12.03 -5.06 14.87
N ILE A 267 12.52 -4.84 13.66
CA ILE A 267 11.68 -4.55 12.49
C ILE A 267 10.96 -5.81 12.01
N GLN A 268 11.63 -6.97 12.05
CA GLN A 268 11.06 -8.23 11.59
C GLN A 268 9.97 -8.74 12.53
N MET A 269 10.30 -8.85 13.82
CA MET A 269 9.51 -9.61 14.80
C MET A 269 8.98 -8.77 15.96
N GLY A 270 9.49 -7.54 16.15
CA GLY A 270 9.10 -6.69 17.28
C GLY A 270 7.60 -6.36 17.27
N ASP A 271 7.09 -6.06 18.46
CA ASP A 271 5.74 -5.52 18.62
C ASP A 271 5.62 -4.13 17.98
N VAL A 272 4.40 -3.71 17.74
CA VAL A 272 4.10 -2.41 17.17
C VAL A 272 3.12 -1.66 18.06
N ARG A 273 3.37 -0.38 18.26
CA ARG A 273 2.48 0.54 18.97
C ARG A 273 2.47 1.89 18.25
N PHE A 274 1.28 2.37 17.92
CA PHE A 274 1.14 3.72 17.38
C PHE A 274 1.21 4.75 18.50
N VAL A 275 1.97 5.82 18.27
CA VAL A 275 2.10 6.93 19.19
C VAL A 275 1.34 8.13 18.67
N GLU A 276 0.80 8.95 19.58
CA GLU A 276 0.06 10.14 19.17
C GLU A 276 1.04 11.20 18.63
N PRO A 277 0.94 11.55 17.35
CA PRO A 277 1.83 12.56 16.79
C PRO A 277 1.34 13.98 17.11
N PRO A 278 2.21 14.97 17.03
CA PRO A 278 1.84 16.36 17.30
C PRO A 278 0.98 16.99 16.19
N SER A 279 0.71 16.28 15.11
CA SER A 279 -0.08 16.76 13.95
C SER A 279 -0.90 15.62 13.33
N ASN A 280 -2.06 15.98 12.75
CA ASN A 280 -2.90 15.03 12.02
C ASN A 280 -2.29 14.54 10.70
N GLU A 281 -1.33 15.28 10.16
CA GLU A 281 -0.60 14.94 8.93
C GLU A 281 0.57 13.98 9.15
N VAL A 282 0.84 13.62 10.41
CA VAL A 282 1.94 12.73 10.77
C VAL A 282 1.43 11.36 11.18
N ILE A 283 2.05 10.32 10.67
CA ILE A 283 1.90 8.96 11.16
C ILE A 283 3.17 8.59 11.92
N ALA A 284 3.01 8.19 13.20
CA ALA A 284 4.13 7.77 14.03
C ALA A 284 3.81 6.47 14.76
N TYR A 285 4.81 5.57 14.81
CA TYR A 285 4.69 4.30 15.51
C TYR A 285 6.05 3.80 16.00
N GLU A 286 5.99 3.00 17.05
CA GLU A 286 7.14 2.33 17.64
C GLU A 286 7.15 0.85 17.29
N ARG A 287 8.38 0.31 17.17
CA ARG A 287 8.64 -1.13 17.14
C ARG A 287 9.51 -1.46 18.34
N THR A 288 9.16 -2.51 19.07
CA THR A 288 9.89 -2.91 20.28
C THR A 288 10.21 -4.39 20.25
N LEU A 289 11.45 -4.73 20.57
CA LEU A 289 11.88 -6.11 20.78
C LEU A 289 13.02 -6.11 21.81
N ASP A 290 12.84 -6.84 22.91
CA ASP A 290 13.78 -6.86 24.02
C ASP A 290 14.15 -5.43 24.49
N TRP A 291 15.42 -5.05 24.37
CA TRP A 291 15.95 -3.74 24.77
C TRP A 291 16.12 -2.77 23.59
N THR A 292 15.50 -3.07 22.46
CA THR A 292 15.58 -2.25 21.26
C THR A 292 14.24 -1.59 20.99
N LEU A 293 14.27 -0.28 20.77
CA LEU A 293 13.13 0.54 20.35
C LEU A 293 13.44 1.20 19.01
N VAL A 294 12.51 1.19 18.10
CA VAL A 294 12.54 2.00 16.87
C VAL A 294 11.32 2.90 16.85
N LEU A 295 11.52 4.21 16.66
CA LEU A 295 10.44 5.17 16.38
C LEU A 295 10.49 5.56 14.91
N VAL A 296 9.37 5.39 14.23
CA VAL A 296 9.15 5.79 12.83
C VAL A 296 8.21 6.99 12.80
N GLN A 297 8.55 8.01 12.02
CA GLN A 297 7.74 9.23 11.84
C GLN A 297 7.65 9.54 10.34
N CYS A 298 6.44 9.78 9.84
CA CYS A 298 6.15 10.04 8.43
C CYS A 298 5.21 11.25 8.31
N ASN A 299 5.67 12.34 7.68
CA ASN A 299 4.88 13.53 7.41
C ASN A 299 4.22 13.42 6.03
N PHE A 300 2.93 13.13 6.00
CA PHE A 300 2.12 13.00 4.78
C PHE A 300 1.61 14.34 4.23
N SER A 301 2.39 15.40 4.36
CA SER A 301 2.00 16.71 3.85
C SER A 301 3.15 17.43 3.13
N GLY A 302 2.79 18.39 2.28
CA GLY A 302 3.73 19.30 1.61
C GLY A 302 4.22 20.45 2.50
N GLU A 303 3.93 20.42 3.79
CA GLU A 303 4.29 21.44 4.77
C GLU A 303 5.16 20.82 5.87
N GLU A 304 5.96 21.67 6.52
CA GLU A 304 6.74 21.28 7.68
C GLU A 304 5.83 20.96 8.88
N GLN A 305 6.11 19.85 9.58
CA GLN A 305 5.33 19.40 10.72
C GLN A 305 6.22 19.23 11.96
N PRO A 306 5.67 19.42 13.18
CA PRO A 306 6.40 19.10 14.39
C PRO A 306 6.79 17.62 14.45
N ALA A 307 7.97 17.32 15.00
CA ALA A 307 8.46 15.96 15.21
C ALA A 307 8.34 15.54 16.68
N LEU A 308 8.27 14.24 16.90
CA LEU A 308 8.50 13.66 18.23
C LEU A 308 9.99 13.65 18.53
N GLU A 309 10.32 13.81 19.81
CA GLU A 309 11.71 13.85 20.29
C GLU A 309 12.42 12.49 20.13
N THR A 310 13.71 12.55 19.81
CA THR A 310 14.55 11.39 19.53
C THR A 310 15.88 11.41 20.29
N TYR A 311 15.90 12.05 21.46
CA TYR A 311 17.13 12.18 22.27
C TYR A 311 17.76 10.82 22.56
N GLY A 312 19.07 10.73 22.29
CA GLY A 312 19.87 9.55 22.56
C GLY A 312 19.65 8.38 21.61
N ALA A 313 18.90 8.59 20.52
CA ALA A 313 18.74 7.61 19.46
C ALA A 313 19.75 7.80 18.32
N ASP A 314 20.07 6.72 17.64
CA ASP A 314 20.78 6.76 16.37
C ASP A 314 19.75 6.89 15.22
N LEU A 315 20.07 7.68 14.19
CA LEU A 315 19.29 7.70 12.96
C LEU A 315 19.45 6.36 12.23
N LEU A 316 18.36 5.65 12.03
CA LEU A 316 18.34 4.38 11.32
C LEU A 316 18.22 4.57 9.81
N ILE A 317 17.28 5.44 9.39
CA ILE A 317 17.06 5.84 8.00
C ILE A 317 16.30 7.17 7.95
N SER A 318 16.54 7.94 6.91
CA SER A 318 15.75 9.12 6.52
C SER A 318 15.78 9.27 4.99
N ASN A 319 14.68 9.78 4.42
CA ASN A 319 14.62 10.16 3.00
C ASN A 319 15.18 11.57 2.73
N TYR A 320 15.79 12.19 3.73
CA TYR A 320 16.52 13.44 3.63
C TYR A 320 17.93 13.26 4.20
N GLU A 321 18.90 13.96 3.60
CA GLU A 321 20.32 13.81 3.98
C GLU A 321 20.67 14.34 5.39
N ARG A 322 19.89 15.29 5.91
CA ARG A 322 20.17 15.93 7.20
C ARG A 322 18.92 15.94 8.05
N GLU A 323 19.07 15.71 9.33
CA GLU A 323 17.98 15.86 10.28
C GLU A 323 17.72 17.32 10.61
N CYS A 324 16.45 17.61 10.93
CA CYS A 324 15.98 18.87 11.47
C CYS A 324 15.13 18.58 12.72
N ASP A 325 14.90 19.61 13.54
CA ASP A 325 14.04 19.50 14.74
C ASP A 325 12.58 19.21 14.38
N SER A 326 12.15 19.56 13.17
CA SER A 326 10.85 19.30 12.58
C SER A 326 10.93 18.23 11.48
N LEU A 327 9.79 17.75 11.01
CA LEU A 327 9.65 16.93 9.82
C LEU A 327 9.41 17.82 8.60
N ARG A 328 10.30 17.78 7.63
CA ARG A 328 10.15 18.51 6.36
C ARG A 328 8.96 17.94 5.54
N PRO A 329 8.53 18.64 4.47
CA PRO A 329 7.53 18.12 3.56
C PRO A 329 7.86 16.70 3.09
N TRP A 330 6.93 15.78 3.26
CA TRP A 330 7.08 14.37 2.87
C TRP A 330 8.28 13.66 3.49
N GLU A 331 8.75 14.11 4.66
CA GLU A 331 9.84 13.45 5.38
C GLU A 331 9.36 12.18 6.07
N ALA A 332 10.12 11.10 5.86
CA ALA A 332 10.04 9.88 6.63
C ALA A 332 11.39 9.57 7.27
N ARG A 333 11.41 9.32 8.57
CA ARG A 333 12.62 8.94 9.29
C ARG A 333 12.35 7.93 10.40
N ALA A 334 13.33 7.13 10.68
CA ALA A 334 13.29 6.18 11.77
C ALA A 334 14.53 6.30 12.64
N HIS A 335 14.34 6.26 13.95
CA HIS A 335 15.40 6.30 14.96
C HIS A 335 15.39 5.04 15.76
N ILE A 336 16.57 4.62 16.26
CA ILE A 336 16.74 3.39 17.03
C ILE A 336 17.49 3.65 18.32
N TRP A 337 16.96 3.11 19.41
CA TRP A 337 17.64 3.01 20.72
C TRP A 337 18.03 1.55 20.96
N ARG A 338 19.26 1.33 21.37
CA ARG A 338 19.77 0.02 21.81
C ARG A 338 20.28 0.19 23.23
N CYS A 339 19.62 -0.46 24.21
CA CYS A 339 19.97 -0.40 25.63
C CYS A 339 20.84 -1.58 26.06
#